data_a45a96503ce33ef7cf93b6d543537d69
#
_entry.id   a45a96503ce33ef7cf93b6d543537d69
#
_cell.length_a   1.000
_cell.length_b   1.000
_cell.length_c   1.000
_cell.angle_alpha   90.00
_cell.angle_beta   90.00
_cell.angle_gamma   90.00
#
_symmetry.space_group_name_H-M   'P 1'
#
loop_
_entity.id
_entity.type
_entity.pdbx_description
1 polymer ?
#
loop_
_entity_poly.entity_id
_entity_poly.type
_entity_poly.pdbx_seq_one_letter_code
_entity_poly.pdbx_strand_id
1 'polypeptide(L)'
;MEQSDLTLIIPAKNEAESLPTVLNSLKKFNFKIIVSLHDEDKSTIESIESYNVEIVKQSAKGYGNALIDGINACKTKYFCIFNADGSFNENDLPKMLELIVQNDFVFTTRYYPGARSEDDTIVTYIGNKFFSLLGKILFSLKINDILYTYVMGKTESFKKLNVKNHDFRFCVAFPIKMQKDNMMYTSIASHEKKRIAGKKKVNVIKDGFLILIEMMRHYFK
;
A
#
# COMPACT_ATOMS: atom_id res chain seq x y z
N MET A 1 -9.51 -13.55 -16.04
CA MET A 1 -8.53 -13.61 -14.94
C MET A 1 -9.23 -14.20 -13.75
N GLU A 2 -8.66 -15.22 -13.14
CA GLU A 2 -9.25 -15.83 -11.97
C GLU A 2 -8.95 -15.00 -10.71
N GLN A 3 -9.92 -14.89 -9.81
CA GLN A 3 -9.72 -14.23 -8.51
C GLN A 3 -8.61 -14.91 -7.68
N SER A 4 -8.33 -16.18 -7.98
CA SER A 4 -7.23 -16.96 -7.40
C SER A 4 -5.83 -16.44 -7.71
N ASP A 5 -5.66 -15.56 -8.72
CA ASP A 5 -4.38 -15.00 -9.14
C ASP A 5 -3.93 -13.79 -8.28
N LEU A 6 -4.78 -13.28 -7.39
CA LEU A 6 -4.52 -12.12 -6.54
C LEU A 6 -4.41 -12.50 -5.07
N THR A 7 -3.40 -11.94 -4.40
CA THR A 7 -3.30 -11.93 -2.93
C THR A 7 -3.37 -10.49 -2.41
N LEU A 8 -4.24 -10.23 -1.45
CA LEU A 8 -4.24 -8.97 -0.72
C LEU A 8 -3.20 -9.03 0.40
N ILE A 9 -2.34 -8.02 0.46
CA ILE A 9 -1.32 -7.87 1.50
C ILE A 9 -1.79 -6.79 2.47
N ILE A 10 -2.12 -7.18 3.68
CA ILE A 10 -2.69 -6.30 4.71
C ILE A 10 -1.65 -6.10 5.82
N PRO A 11 -0.93 -4.97 5.83
CA PRO A 11 -0.07 -4.63 6.96
C PRO A 11 -0.95 -4.26 8.15
N ALA A 12 -0.76 -4.91 9.30
CA ALA A 12 -1.54 -4.64 10.49
C ALA A 12 -0.64 -4.31 11.70
N LYS A 13 -1.11 -3.36 12.52
CA LYS A 13 -0.50 -3.02 13.81
C LYS A 13 -1.53 -2.39 14.72
N ASN A 14 -1.93 -3.09 15.78
CA ASN A 14 -3.00 -2.68 16.69
C ASN A 14 -4.31 -2.38 15.92
N GLU A 15 -4.78 -3.35 15.14
CA GLU A 15 -5.96 -3.23 14.27
C GLU A 15 -7.07 -4.24 14.65
N ALA A 16 -7.10 -4.70 15.89
CA ALA A 16 -8.08 -5.68 16.38
C ALA A 16 -9.54 -5.22 16.20
N GLU A 17 -9.81 -3.90 16.26
CA GLU A 17 -11.15 -3.35 16.13
C GLU A 17 -11.60 -3.22 14.66
N SER A 18 -10.68 -2.92 13.73
CA SER A 18 -10.98 -2.62 12.33
C SER A 18 -10.84 -3.81 11.40
N LEU A 19 -9.79 -4.61 11.60
CA LEU A 19 -9.43 -5.69 10.67
C LEU A 19 -10.53 -6.74 10.47
N PRO A 20 -11.28 -7.22 11.48
CA PRO A 20 -12.39 -8.13 11.26
C PRO A 20 -13.47 -7.57 10.31
N THR A 21 -13.79 -6.28 10.44
CA THR A 21 -14.75 -5.60 9.56
C THR A 21 -14.23 -5.52 8.13
N VAL A 22 -12.95 -5.21 7.96
CA VAL A 22 -12.28 -5.21 6.65
C VAL A 22 -12.32 -6.59 6.01
N LEU A 23 -11.95 -7.63 6.75
CA LEU A 23 -11.97 -9.02 6.24
C LEU A 23 -13.38 -9.46 5.84
N ASN A 24 -14.40 -9.06 6.60
CA ASN A 24 -15.80 -9.34 6.25
C ASN A 24 -16.21 -8.64 4.93
N SER A 25 -15.79 -7.40 4.69
CA SER A 25 -16.10 -6.68 3.44
C SER A 25 -15.43 -7.31 2.21
N LEU A 26 -14.30 -7.98 2.41
CA LEU A 26 -13.53 -8.64 1.36
C LEU A 26 -14.01 -10.05 1.02
N LYS A 27 -14.84 -10.69 1.85
CA LYS A 27 -15.36 -12.07 1.62
C LYS A 27 -16.04 -12.25 0.26
N LYS A 28 -16.72 -11.20 -0.23
CA LYS A 28 -17.41 -11.23 -1.53
C LYS A 28 -16.50 -11.49 -2.73
N PHE A 29 -15.17 -11.28 -2.60
CA PHE A 29 -14.21 -11.42 -3.70
C PHE A 29 -13.46 -12.75 -3.69
N ASN A 30 -13.48 -13.50 -2.61
CA ASN A 30 -12.76 -14.77 -2.46
C ASN A 30 -11.25 -14.69 -2.81
N PHE A 31 -10.60 -13.55 -2.54
CA PHE A 31 -9.16 -13.39 -2.73
C PHE A 31 -8.37 -14.11 -1.63
N LYS A 32 -7.14 -14.51 -1.95
CA LYS A 32 -6.17 -14.88 -0.91
C LYS A 32 -5.78 -13.64 -0.12
N ILE A 33 -5.59 -13.79 1.18
CA ILE A 33 -5.25 -12.69 2.07
C ILE A 33 -4.05 -13.08 2.91
N ILE A 34 -3.02 -12.24 2.89
CA ILE A 34 -1.89 -12.27 3.81
C ILE A 34 -2.00 -11.07 4.74
N VAL A 35 -2.05 -11.33 6.05
CA VAL A 35 -1.93 -10.30 7.08
C VAL A 35 -0.50 -10.29 7.58
N SER A 36 0.21 -9.19 7.36
CA SER A 36 1.59 -9.03 7.81
C SER A 36 1.66 -8.16 9.05
N LEU A 37 2.09 -8.73 10.17
CA LEU A 37 2.11 -8.08 11.48
C LEU A 37 3.24 -8.60 12.36
N HIS A 38 3.54 -7.87 13.44
CA HIS A 38 4.50 -8.28 14.46
C HIS A 38 3.87 -9.28 15.42
N ASP A 39 4.60 -10.31 15.82
CA ASP A 39 4.12 -11.40 16.70
C ASP A 39 3.76 -10.92 18.13
N GLU A 40 4.21 -9.75 18.54
CA GLU A 40 3.80 -9.09 19.80
C GLU A 40 2.36 -8.55 19.74
N ASP A 41 1.76 -8.36 18.53
CA ASP A 41 0.39 -7.83 18.37
C ASP A 41 -0.66 -8.94 18.51
N LYS A 42 -0.69 -9.54 19.71
CA LYS A 42 -1.57 -10.67 20.03
C LYS A 42 -3.04 -10.34 19.85
N SER A 43 -3.46 -9.13 20.25
CA SER A 43 -4.85 -8.71 20.13
C SER A 43 -5.35 -8.69 18.69
N THR A 44 -4.52 -8.22 17.75
CA THR A 44 -4.87 -8.27 16.32
C THR A 44 -4.90 -9.71 15.81
N ILE A 45 -3.94 -10.56 16.21
CA ILE A 45 -3.90 -11.98 15.83
C ILE A 45 -5.16 -12.69 16.30
N GLU A 46 -5.50 -12.58 17.57
CA GLU A 46 -6.69 -13.21 18.18
C GLU A 46 -7.99 -12.76 17.49
N SER A 47 -8.08 -11.49 17.09
CA SER A 47 -9.28 -10.95 16.43
C SER A 47 -9.57 -11.55 15.07
N ILE A 48 -8.59 -12.20 14.44
CA ILE A 48 -8.70 -12.78 13.09
C ILE A 48 -8.55 -14.29 13.03
N GLU A 49 -8.44 -14.99 14.16
CA GLU A 49 -8.24 -16.46 14.21
C GLU A 49 -9.32 -17.26 13.46
N SER A 50 -10.57 -16.75 13.43
CA SER A 50 -11.67 -17.39 12.71
C SER A 50 -11.71 -17.12 11.21
N TYR A 51 -10.80 -16.30 10.68
CA TYR A 51 -10.76 -15.92 9.27
C TYR A 51 -9.76 -16.78 8.49
N ASN A 52 -10.11 -17.12 7.26
CA ASN A 52 -9.21 -17.83 6.35
C ASN A 52 -8.15 -16.87 5.77
N VAL A 53 -7.13 -16.54 6.56
CA VAL A 53 -6.04 -15.66 6.19
C VAL A 53 -4.69 -16.31 6.54
N GLU A 54 -3.67 -16.03 5.75
CA GLU A 54 -2.29 -16.38 6.07
C GLU A 54 -1.66 -15.27 6.92
N ILE A 55 -1.09 -15.60 8.07
CA ILE A 55 -0.38 -14.64 8.91
C ILE A 55 1.12 -14.73 8.62
N VAL A 56 1.70 -13.61 8.18
CA VAL A 56 3.14 -13.45 7.98
C VAL A 56 3.72 -12.60 9.10
N LYS A 57 4.62 -13.20 9.88
CA LYS A 57 5.35 -12.48 10.94
C LYS A 57 6.39 -11.57 10.30
N GLN A 58 6.37 -10.30 10.68
CA GLN A 58 7.36 -9.33 10.21
C GLN A 58 8.76 -9.70 10.72
N SER A 59 9.73 -9.63 9.82
CA SER A 59 11.15 -9.85 10.15
C SER A 59 11.74 -8.72 11.01
N ALA A 60 11.19 -7.50 10.91
CA ALA A 60 11.53 -6.33 11.71
C ALA A 60 10.34 -5.36 11.82
N LYS A 61 10.39 -4.45 12.80
CA LYS A 61 9.35 -3.42 12.98
C LYS A 61 9.40 -2.40 11.84
N GLY A 62 8.25 -2.00 11.31
CA GLY A 62 8.10 -0.92 10.32
C GLY A 62 7.06 -1.20 9.27
N TYR A 63 6.45 -0.13 8.77
CA TYR A 63 5.39 -0.22 7.75
C TYR A 63 5.89 -0.85 6.46
N GLY A 64 7.02 -0.35 5.93
CA GLY A 64 7.63 -0.90 4.71
C GLY A 64 8.05 -2.36 4.90
N ASN A 65 8.51 -2.74 6.11
CA ASN A 65 8.88 -4.13 6.38
C ASN A 65 7.67 -5.06 6.31
N ALA A 66 6.53 -4.66 6.90
CA ALA A 66 5.28 -5.42 6.80
C ALA A 66 4.89 -5.68 5.34
N LEU A 67 5.00 -4.65 4.48
CA LEU A 67 4.68 -4.76 3.07
C LEU A 67 5.67 -5.67 2.33
N ILE A 68 6.97 -5.49 2.56
CA ILE A 68 8.01 -6.29 1.91
C ILE A 68 7.89 -7.76 2.29
N ASP A 69 7.72 -8.08 3.56
CA ASP A 69 7.59 -9.46 4.04
C ASP A 69 6.31 -10.11 3.49
N GLY A 70 5.18 -9.39 3.53
CA GLY A 70 3.92 -9.88 2.97
C GLY A 70 3.99 -10.12 1.46
N ILE A 71 4.56 -9.20 0.68
CA ILE A 71 4.69 -9.36 -0.78
C ILE A 71 5.69 -10.47 -1.12
N ASN A 72 6.78 -10.63 -0.36
CA ASN A 72 7.73 -11.72 -0.58
C ASN A 72 7.12 -13.10 -0.28
N ALA A 73 6.20 -13.20 0.67
CA ALA A 73 5.45 -14.42 0.96
C ALA A 73 4.37 -14.73 -0.11
N CYS A 74 3.98 -13.74 -0.90
CA CYS A 74 2.96 -13.87 -1.93
C CYS A 74 3.38 -14.86 -3.02
N LYS A 75 2.52 -15.88 -3.28
CA LYS A 75 2.72 -16.93 -4.27
C LYS A 75 1.87 -16.74 -5.54
N THR A 76 0.95 -15.78 -5.54
CA THR A 76 0.10 -15.49 -6.68
C THR A 76 0.79 -14.55 -7.67
N LYS A 77 0.28 -14.49 -8.89
CA LYS A 77 0.80 -13.65 -9.96
C LYS A 77 0.75 -12.17 -9.61
N TYR A 78 -0.29 -11.76 -8.89
CA TYR A 78 -0.54 -10.39 -8.50
C TYR A 78 -0.66 -10.27 -6.98
N PHE A 79 -0.23 -9.14 -6.46
CA PHE A 79 -0.52 -8.70 -5.11
C PHE A 79 -1.28 -7.38 -5.14
N CYS A 80 -1.99 -7.06 -4.07
CA CYS A 80 -2.51 -5.73 -3.84
C CYS A 80 -2.33 -5.35 -2.37
N ILE A 81 -1.70 -4.21 -2.12
CA ILE A 81 -1.62 -3.65 -0.77
C ILE A 81 -3.02 -3.15 -0.39
N PHE A 82 -3.52 -3.60 0.76
CA PHE A 82 -4.83 -3.19 1.28
C PHE A 82 -4.73 -2.87 2.78
N ASN A 83 -5.29 -1.74 3.21
CA ASN A 83 -5.16 -1.30 4.60
C ASN A 83 -6.09 -2.08 5.55
N ALA A 84 -5.60 -2.27 6.79
CA ALA A 84 -6.35 -2.92 7.86
C ALA A 84 -7.38 -2.01 8.55
N ASP A 85 -7.33 -0.68 8.31
CA ASP A 85 -8.16 0.33 9.00
C ASP A 85 -9.49 0.65 8.31
N GLY A 86 -9.76 0.02 7.16
CA GLY A 86 -10.99 0.19 6.39
C GLY A 86 -11.05 1.44 5.52
N SER A 87 -9.95 2.19 5.41
CA SER A 87 -9.92 3.42 4.61
C SER A 87 -9.89 3.15 3.08
N PHE A 88 -9.37 2.00 2.63
CA PHE A 88 -9.32 1.66 1.22
C PHE A 88 -10.67 1.17 0.70
N ASN A 89 -11.01 1.59 -0.51
CA ASN A 89 -12.27 1.22 -1.15
C ASN A 89 -12.12 -0.11 -1.89
N GLU A 90 -12.70 -1.17 -1.37
CA GLU A 90 -12.66 -2.50 -1.96
C GLU A 90 -13.31 -2.59 -3.35
N ASN A 91 -14.17 -1.63 -3.72
CA ASN A 91 -14.82 -1.60 -5.02
C ASN A 91 -13.86 -1.15 -6.17
N ASP A 92 -12.66 -0.68 -5.84
CA ASP A 92 -11.64 -0.35 -6.84
C ASP A 92 -10.90 -1.61 -7.33
N LEU A 93 -10.91 -2.71 -6.54
CA LEU A 93 -10.17 -3.95 -6.85
C LEU A 93 -10.50 -4.54 -8.24
N PRO A 94 -11.77 -4.64 -8.68
CA PRO A 94 -12.08 -5.16 -10.01
C PRO A 94 -11.44 -4.33 -11.14
N LYS A 95 -11.48 -3.00 -11.01
CA LYS A 95 -10.87 -2.11 -12.02
C LYS A 95 -9.35 -2.21 -12.04
N MET A 96 -8.72 -2.34 -10.87
CA MET A 96 -7.28 -2.57 -10.79
C MET A 96 -6.90 -3.91 -11.44
N LEU A 97 -7.70 -4.97 -11.25
CA LEU A 97 -7.50 -6.28 -11.88
C LEU A 97 -7.58 -6.22 -13.42
N GLU A 98 -8.46 -5.42 -13.99
CA GLU A 98 -8.51 -5.22 -15.42
C GLU A 98 -7.23 -4.58 -15.97
N LEU A 99 -6.72 -3.58 -15.26
CA LEU A 99 -5.60 -2.76 -15.71
C LEU A 99 -4.23 -3.43 -15.49
N ILE A 100 -4.10 -4.28 -14.46
CA ILE A 100 -2.82 -4.93 -14.13
C ILE A 100 -2.33 -5.88 -15.23
N VAL A 101 -3.22 -6.34 -16.09
CA VAL A 101 -2.86 -7.23 -17.21
C VAL A 101 -1.82 -6.59 -18.11
N GLN A 102 -2.00 -5.31 -18.43
CA GLN A 102 -1.16 -4.55 -19.37
C GLN A 102 -0.10 -3.69 -18.64
N ASN A 103 -0.09 -3.67 -17.31
CA ASN A 103 0.82 -2.87 -16.51
C ASN A 103 1.59 -3.76 -15.54
N ASP A 104 2.73 -3.27 -15.02
CA ASP A 104 3.42 -3.90 -13.90
C ASP A 104 2.83 -3.47 -12.57
N PHE A 105 2.31 -2.22 -12.53
CA PHE A 105 1.67 -1.68 -11.33
C PHE A 105 0.46 -0.81 -11.67
N VAL A 106 -0.56 -0.85 -10.82
CA VAL A 106 -1.74 0.01 -10.85
C VAL A 106 -1.82 0.74 -9.51
N PHE A 107 -1.63 2.05 -9.54
CA PHE A 107 -1.77 2.92 -8.37
C PHE A 107 -3.18 3.44 -8.26
N THR A 108 -3.60 3.79 -7.07
CA THR A 108 -4.80 4.59 -6.87
C THR A 108 -4.41 6.01 -6.43
N THR A 109 -5.29 6.97 -6.64
CA THR A 109 -5.06 8.35 -6.23
C THR A 109 -6.35 8.98 -5.71
N ARG A 110 -6.24 9.76 -4.64
CA ARG A 110 -7.32 10.54 -4.04
C ARG A 110 -7.52 11.91 -4.70
N TYR A 111 -6.68 12.25 -5.69
CA TYR A 111 -6.54 13.61 -6.24
C TYR A 111 -6.84 13.72 -7.73
N TYR A 112 -7.53 12.75 -8.32
CA TYR A 112 -8.11 12.86 -9.66
C TYR A 112 -9.54 13.39 -9.61
N PRO A 113 -10.08 13.91 -10.72
CA PRO A 113 -11.51 14.19 -10.83
C PRO A 113 -12.34 12.96 -10.47
N GLY A 114 -13.30 13.12 -9.56
CA GLY A 114 -14.14 12.03 -9.05
C GLY A 114 -13.52 11.23 -7.89
N ALA A 115 -12.25 11.48 -7.54
CA ALA A 115 -11.62 10.94 -6.34
C ALA A 115 -11.82 11.88 -5.15
N ARG A 116 -11.73 11.35 -3.93
CA ARG A 116 -11.76 12.14 -2.70
C ARG A 116 -11.14 11.36 -1.53
N SER A 117 -10.87 12.06 -0.45
CA SER A 117 -10.46 11.47 0.82
C SER A 117 -11.35 11.99 1.96
N GLU A 118 -11.83 11.10 2.80
CA GLU A 118 -12.53 11.41 4.03
C GLU A 118 -11.59 11.34 5.26
N ASP A 119 -10.35 10.90 5.07
CA ASP A 119 -9.35 10.72 6.12
C ASP A 119 -8.20 11.74 6.07
N ASP A 120 -8.06 12.48 4.96
CA ASP A 120 -7.02 13.49 4.83
C ASP A 120 -7.31 14.71 5.72
N THR A 121 -6.24 15.24 6.31
CA THR A 121 -6.21 16.57 6.92
C THR A 121 -5.57 17.57 5.96
N ILE A 122 -5.75 18.85 6.19
CA ILE A 122 -5.07 19.90 5.38
C ILE A 122 -3.56 19.69 5.36
N VAL A 123 -2.96 19.30 6.49
CA VAL A 123 -1.51 19.07 6.59
C VAL A 123 -1.07 17.88 5.76
N THR A 124 -1.79 16.75 5.86
CA THR A 124 -1.46 15.55 5.08
C THR A 124 -1.70 15.76 3.59
N TYR A 125 -2.76 16.49 3.22
CA TYR A 125 -3.03 16.86 1.83
C TYR A 125 -1.88 17.70 1.21
N ILE A 126 -1.45 18.77 1.91
CA ILE A 126 -0.33 19.60 1.42
C ILE A 126 0.95 18.77 1.31
N GLY A 127 1.26 17.96 2.33
CA GLY A 127 2.43 17.08 2.31
C GLY A 127 2.40 16.08 1.15
N ASN A 128 1.27 15.44 0.90
CA ASN A 128 1.10 14.50 -0.20
C ASN A 128 1.28 15.18 -1.57
N LYS A 129 0.71 16.37 -1.75
CA LYS A 129 0.89 17.18 -2.98
C LYS A 129 2.34 17.59 -3.18
N PHE A 130 3.02 18.01 -2.12
CA PHE A 130 4.42 18.39 -2.15
C PHE A 130 5.32 17.22 -2.60
N PHE A 131 5.19 16.04 -1.96
CA PHE A 131 6.00 14.87 -2.33
C PHE A 131 5.66 14.32 -3.71
N SER A 132 4.40 14.38 -4.14
CA SER A 132 3.99 14.00 -5.49
C SER A 132 4.59 14.94 -6.54
N LEU A 133 4.61 16.24 -6.27
CA LEU A 133 5.26 17.23 -7.14
C LEU A 133 6.77 17.00 -7.23
N LEU A 134 7.45 16.74 -6.11
CA LEU A 134 8.87 16.38 -6.12
C LEU A 134 9.12 15.10 -6.92
N GLY A 135 8.28 14.09 -6.76
CA GLY A 135 8.35 12.84 -7.54
C GLY A 135 8.25 13.10 -9.04
N LYS A 136 7.34 13.97 -9.45
CA LYS A 136 7.18 14.39 -10.84
C LYS A 136 8.39 15.14 -11.37
N ILE A 137 8.91 16.12 -10.62
CA ILE A 137 10.03 16.98 -11.07
C ILE A 137 11.35 16.20 -11.10
N LEU A 138 11.67 15.46 -10.03
CA LEU A 138 12.97 14.81 -9.88
C LEU A 138 13.09 13.47 -10.63
N PHE A 139 11.96 12.77 -10.81
CA PHE A 139 11.97 11.39 -11.33
C PHE A 139 11.02 11.17 -12.52
N SER A 140 10.33 12.23 -13.00
CA SER A 140 9.32 12.14 -14.08
C SER A 140 8.18 11.17 -13.77
N LEU A 141 7.87 10.96 -12.48
CA LEU A 141 6.78 10.11 -12.03
C LEU A 141 5.41 10.71 -12.45
N LYS A 142 4.55 9.87 -13.02
CA LYS A 142 3.17 10.23 -13.39
C LYS A 142 2.16 9.84 -12.30
N ILE A 143 2.60 9.81 -11.03
CA ILE A 143 1.78 9.48 -9.87
C ILE A 143 1.41 10.78 -9.15
N ASN A 144 0.12 11.02 -8.92
CA ASN A 144 -0.37 12.25 -8.29
C ASN A 144 -0.54 12.13 -6.76
N ASP A 145 -0.34 10.93 -6.21
CA ASP A 145 -0.52 10.62 -4.79
C ASP A 145 0.52 9.57 -4.37
N ILE A 146 1.79 10.00 -4.34
CA ILE A 146 2.95 9.11 -4.15
C ILE A 146 2.96 8.41 -2.78
N LEU A 147 2.33 9.02 -1.75
CA LEU A 147 2.31 8.46 -0.41
C LEU A 147 1.11 7.54 -0.17
N TYR A 148 0.18 7.42 -1.13
CA TYR A 148 -0.98 6.55 -1.02
C TYR A 148 -0.64 5.15 -1.52
N THR A 149 -0.55 4.21 -0.60
CA THR A 149 -0.02 2.87 -0.88
C THR A 149 -1.07 1.85 -1.31
N TYR A 150 -2.26 2.27 -1.71
CA TYR A 150 -3.24 1.38 -2.33
C TYR A 150 -2.80 1.10 -3.77
N VAL A 151 -2.00 0.05 -3.92
CA VAL A 151 -1.31 -0.32 -5.16
C VAL A 151 -1.49 -1.81 -5.42
N MET A 152 -1.83 -2.16 -6.66
CA MET A 152 -1.78 -3.53 -7.17
C MET A 152 -0.54 -3.69 -8.05
N GLY A 153 0.14 -4.83 -7.97
CA GLY A 153 1.35 -5.08 -8.75
C GLY A 153 1.53 -6.54 -9.15
N LYS A 154 2.33 -6.76 -10.18
CA LYS A 154 2.87 -8.08 -10.49
C LYS A 154 3.89 -8.45 -9.42
N THR A 155 3.73 -9.60 -8.80
CA THR A 155 4.57 -10.03 -7.68
C THR A 155 6.05 -10.12 -8.07
N GLU A 156 6.34 -10.67 -9.24
CA GLU A 156 7.71 -10.80 -9.73
C GLU A 156 8.34 -9.45 -10.12
N SER A 157 7.54 -8.51 -10.66
CA SER A 157 8.03 -7.15 -10.95
C SER A 157 8.43 -6.43 -9.67
N PHE A 158 7.65 -6.56 -8.59
CA PHE A 158 8.01 -5.98 -7.29
C PHE A 158 9.29 -6.61 -6.71
N LYS A 159 9.41 -7.94 -6.73
CA LYS A 159 10.59 -8.65 -6.19
C LYS A 159 11.88 -8.22 -6.90
N LYS A 160 11.84 -7.99 -8.21
CA LYS A 160 12.98 -7.48 -9.00
C LYS A 160 13.47 -6.11 -8.53
N LEU A 161 12.58 -5.24 -8.06
CA LEU A 161 12.95 -3.91 -7.56
C LEU A 161 13.84 -3.96 -6.31
N ASN A 162 13.84 -5.06 -5.57
CA ASN A 162 14.64 -5.23 -4.36
C ASN A 162 14.53 -4.02 -3.40
N VAL A 163 13.29 -3.62 -3.08
CA VAL A 163 13.01 -2.52 -2.16
C VAL A 163 13.44 -2.93 -0.75
N LYS A 164 14.22 -2.08 -0.08
CA LYS A 164 14.80 -2.36 1.25
C LYS A 164 14.40 -1.34 2.33
N ASN A 165 13.44 -0.49 2.05
CA ASN A 165 13.01 0.56 2.98
C ASN A 165 11.96 0.00 3.93
N HIS A 166 12.32 -0.17 5.21
CA HIS A 166 11.51 -0.86 6.22
C HIS A 166 10.45 0.04 6.88
N ASP A 167 10.51 1.36 6.70
CA ASP A 167 9.59 2.35 7.27
C ASP A 167 8.75 3.06 6.18
N PHE A 168 8.19 4.24 6.49
CA PHE A 168 7.37 5.01 5.54
C PHE A 168 8.14 5.53 4.31
N ARG A 169 9.48 5.48 4.28
CA ARG A 169 10.27 5.75 3.08
C ARG A 169 9.96 4.78 1.93
N PHE A 170 9.39 3.61 2.26
CA PHE A 170 8.86 2.67 1.26
C PHE A 170 7.94 3.36 0.25
N CYS A 171 7.07 4.28 0.71
CA CYS A 171 6.07 4.96 -0.12
C CYS A 171 6.69 5.71 -1.31
N VAL A 172 7.91 6.22 -1.17
CA VAL A 172 8.62 6.92 -2.26
C VAL A 172 9.68 6.06 -2.92
N ALA A 173 10.39 5.24 -2.16
CA ALA A 173 11.46 4.39 -2.70
C ALA A 173 10.94 3.37 -3.72
N PHE A 174 9.79 2.76 -3.47
CA PHE A 174 9.17 1.82 -4.38
C PHE A 174 8.84 2.44 -5.75
N PRO A 175 8.00 3.50 -5.85
CA PRO A 175 7.67 4.08 -7.15
C PRO A 175 8.87 4.74 -7.84
N ILE A 176 9.86 5.28 -7.12
CA ILE A 176 11.08 5.81 -7.72
C ILE A 176 11.90 4.68 -8.38
N LYS A 177 12.08 3.54 -7.70
CA LYS A 177 12.78 2.39 -8.28
C LYS A 177 12.03 1.85 -9.49
N MET A 178 10.71 1.68 -9.39
CA MET A 178 9.85 1.27 -10.49
C MET A 178 10.04 2.17 -11.73
N GLN A 179 10.08 3.49 -11.54
CA GLN A 179 10.30 4.46 -12.62
C GLN A 179 11.71 4.35 -13.20
N LYS A 180 12.75 4.19 -12.38
CA LYS A 180 14.13 4.01 -12.84
C LYS A 180 14.32 2.73 -13.65
N ASP A 181 13.58 1.68 -13.33
CA ASP A 181 13.60 0.40 -14.07
C ASP A 181 12.63 0.39 -15.26
N ASN A 182 12.05 1.55 -15.63
CA ASN A 182 11.14 1.74 -16.78
C ASN A 182 9.96 0.76 -16.79
N MET A 183 9.44 0.38 -15.63
CA MET A 183 8.27 -0.49 -15.54
C MET A 183 7.00 0.24 -15.93
N MET A 184 6.06 -0.49 -16.53
CA MET A 184 4.77 0.08 -16.95
C MET A 184 3.83 0.24 -15.75
N TYR A 185 3.21 1.41 -15.63
CA TYR A 185 2.21 1.65 -14.61
C TYR A 185 1.12 2.64 -15.05
N THR A 186 0.02 2.57 -14.36
CA THR A 186 -1.10 3.49 -14.53
C THR A 186 -1.70 3.86 -13.17
N SER A 187 -2.62 4.83 -13.16
CA SER A 187 -3.33 5.23 -11.94
C SER A 187 -4.83 5.36 -12.19
N ILE A 188 -5.63 5.03 -11.17
CA ILE A 188 -7.08 5.23 -11.16
C ILE A 188 -7.50 6.14 -10.01
N ALA A 189 -8.63 6.83 -10.17
CA ALA A 189 -9.26 7.56 -9.08
C ALA A 189 -9.76 6.58 -8.01
N SER A 190 -9.58 6.93 -6.72
CA SER A 190 -10.08 6.19 -5.58
C SER A 190 -10.74 7.12 -4.59
N HIS A 191 -11.75 6.62 -3.91
CA HIS A 191 -12.37 7.30 -2.78
C HIS A 191 -11.87 6.66 -1.48
N GLU A 192 -10.97 7.35 -0.78
CA GLU A 192 -10.55 6.95 0.55
C GLU A 192 -11.65 7.22 1.56
N LYS A 193 -12.09 6.17 2.22
CA LYS A 193 -13.11 6.21 3.28
C LYS A 193 -12.48 6.69 4.58
N LYS A 194 -13.32 7.13 5.51
CA LYS A 194 -12.88 7.35 6.89
C LYS A 194 -12.48 6.00 7.52
N ARG A 195 -11.36 5.97 8.25
CA ARG A 195 -10.94 4.77 8.99
C ARG A 195 -11.98 4.34 10.00
N ILE A 196 -12.13 3.04 10.20
CA ILE A 196 -13.09 2.46 11.14
C ILE A 196 -12.65 2.72 12.58
N ALA A 197 -11.35 2.49 12.87
CA ALA A 197 -10.78 2.64 14.20
C ALA A 197 -9.29 2.99 14.14
N GLY A 198 -8.68 3.17 15.32
CA GLY A 198 -7.24 3.41 15.45
C GLY A 198 -6.81 4.85 15.14
N LYS A 199 -5.50 5.06 15.10
CA LYS A 199 -4.86 6.36 14.83
C LYS A 199 -3.85 6.23 13.69
N LYS A 200 -3.64 7.32 12.96
CA LYS A 200 -2.56 7.38 11.96
C LYS A 200 -1.21 7.03 12.61
N LYS A 201 -0.51 6.08 12.02
CA LYS A 201 0.78 5.59 12.53
C LYS A 201 1.95 6.48 12.06
N VAL A 202 1.73 7.30 11.04
CA VAL A 202 2.73 8.21 10.47
C VAL A 202 2.93 9.44 11.36
N ASN A 203 4.19 9.78 11.63
CA ASN A 203 4.57 11.07 12.21
C ASN A 203 4.92 12.04 11.08
N VAL A 204 4.04 13.02 10.84
CA VAL A 204 4.13 13.91 9.67
C VAL A 204 5.48 14.61 9.55
N ILE A 205 6.06 15.08 10.66
CA ILE A 205 7.35 15.84 10.63
C ILE A 205 8.52 14.86 10.45
N LYS A 206 8.62 13.86 11.34
CA LYS A 206 9.74 12.91 11.33
C LYS A 206 9.77 12.08 10.05
N ASP A 207 8.63 11.47 9.69
CA ASP A 207 8.58 10.60 8.52
C ASP A 207 8.65 11.42 7.23
N GLY A 208 8.06 12.62 7.21
CA GLY A 208 8.19 13.55 6.09
C GLY A 208 9.66 13.93 5.81
N PHE A 209 10.44 14.22 6.85
CA PHE A 209 11.86 14.49 6.71
C PHE A 209 12.66 13.29 6.19
N LEU A 210 12.38 12.08 6.71
CA LEU A 210 13.02 10.86 6.25
C LEU A 210 12.66 10.54 4.79
N ILE A 211 11.42 10.77 4.39
CA ILE A 211 10.95 10.62 3.01
C ILE A 211 11.71 11.58 2.08
N LEU A 212 11.85 12.84 2.47
CA LEU A 212 12.61 13.81 1.70
C LEU A 212 14.07 13.39 1.50
N ILE A 213 14.74 12.96 2.58
CA ILE A 213 16.12 12.44 2.51
C ILE A 213 16.21 11.26 1.55
N GLU A 214 15.25 10.33 1.60
CA GLU A 214 15.26 9.16 0.71
C GLU A 214 15.07 9.59 -0.75
N MET A 215 14.22 10.55 -1.05
CA MET A 215 14.09 11.08 -2.41
C MET A 215 15.40 11.72 -2.89
N MET A 216 16.03 12.55 -2.07
CA MET A 216 17.34 13.15 -2.41
C MET A 216 18.40 12.06 -2.62
N ARG A 217 18.44 11.04 -1.78
CA ARG A 217 19.37 9.90 -1.94
C ARG A 217 19.18 9.16 -3.26
N HIS A 218 17.93 9.00 -3.71
CA HIS A 218 17.64 8.41 -5.02
C HIS A 218 17.97 9.35 -6.19
N TYR A 219 17.90 10.67 -6.00
CA TYR A 219 18.20 11.65 -7.04
C TYR A 219 19.70 11.74 -7.33
N PHE A 220 20.54 11.69 -6.29
CA PHE A 220 22.01 11.78 -6.42
C PHE A 220 22.72 10.44 -6.68
N LYS A 221 21.98 9.33 -6.78
CA LYS A 221 22.47 8.01 -7.20
C LYS A 221 22.15 7.73 -8.68
#